data_3fdcff1a0a08e5304e51735dd0a0cd57
#
_entry.id   3fdcff1a0a08e5304e51735dd0a0cd57
#
_cell.length_a   1.000
_cell.length_b   1.000
_cell.length_c   1.000
_cell.angle_alpha   90.00
_cell.angle_beta   90.00
_cell.angle_gamma   90.00
#
_symmetry.space_group_name_H-M   'P 1'
#
loop_
_entity.id
_entity.type
_entity.pdbx_description
1 polymer ?
#
loop_
_entity_poly.entity_id
_entity_poly.type
_entity_poly.pdbx_seq_one_letter_code
_entity_poly.pdbx_strand_id
1 'polypeptide(L)'
;SPREYSRMKMHRRPLYHLLLSTLLVLASGCAGAKSQDVAIGDLQPKARQEKTTQVINKVIERFHYRKVNLDDAFADRILVAYLKSLDPNRSFFTRQEVDRFKREFKHLDDDLKRGKVDLGFEVFQLYRKSVEARVAYAMELLAKGFTFDKEERYRFDRAKADWVATPEELNEVWRQRVKNDWLALKLAKKNDAEIRKLLGERY
;
A
#
# COMPACT_ATOMS: atom_id res chain seq x y z
N SER A 1 33.34 2.25 -62.82
CA SER A 1 33.12 3.63 -62.36
C SER A 1 31.98 3.65 -61.35
N PRO A 2 32.21 3.86 -60.05
CA PRO A 2 31.15 3.96 -59.06
C PRO A 2 30.77 5.43 -58.89
N ARG A 3 29.48 5.68 -58.98
CA ARG A 3 28.89 6.99 -58.73
C ARG A 3 28.68 7.22 -57.23
N GLU A 4 29.14 8.34 -56.78
CA GLU A 4 28.98 8.91 -55.44
C GLU A 4 27.52 9.02 -55.00
N TYR A 5 27.24 8.47 -53.83
CA TYR A 5 26.03 8.77 -53.07
C TYR A 5 26.41 9.80 -51.98
N SER A 6 26.05 11.05 -52.26
CA SER A 6 26.24 12.16 -51.36
C SER A 6 25.40 11.99 -50.10
N ARG A 7 26.06 11.96 -48.94
CA ARG A 7 25.50 11.90 -47.58
C ARG A 7 24.78 13.21 -47.24
N MET A 8 23.49 13.14 -47.12
CA MET A 8 22.71 14.17 -46.43
C MET A 8 22.76 13.93 -44.93
N LYS A 9 23.67 14.56 -44.22
CA LYS A 9 23.72 14.59 -42.76
C LYS A 9 22.60 15.46 -42.23
N MET A 10 21.49 14.87 -41.88
CA MET A 10 20.39 15.52 -41.18
C MET A 10 20.80 15.77 -39.74
N HIS A 11 21.04 17.04 -39.38
CA HIS A 11 21.32 17.49 -38.02
C HIS A 11 20.06 17.35 -37.15
N ARG A 12 19.90 16.18 -36.45
CA ARG A 12 18.79 15.92 -35.51
C ARG A 12 19.12 16.27 -34.07
N ARG A 13 20.08 17.12 -33.80
CA ARG A 13 20.57 17.38 -32.45
C ARG A 13 19.91 18.53 -31.66
N PRO A 14 19.20 19.51 -32.19
CA PRO A 14 18.62 20.54 -31.31
C PRO A 14 17.28 20.17 -30.66
N LEU A 15 16.50 19.22 -31.24
CA LEU A 15 15.17 18.88 -30.69
C LEU A 15 15.21 18.08 -29.37
N TYR A 16 16.20 17.20 -29.20
CA TYR A 16 16.34 16.40 -27.97
C TYR A 16 16.75 17.24 -26.76
N HIS A 17 17.55 18.27 -26.95
CA HIS A 17 17.92 19.17 -25.85
C HIS A 17 16.75 20.04 -25.39
N LEU A 18 15.85 20.42 -26.29
CA LEU A 18 14.66 21.21 -25.96
C LEU A 18 13.63 20.38 -25.20
N LEU A 19 13.44 19.11 -25.59
CA LEU A 19 12.56 18.17 -24.90
C LEU A 19 13.12 17.74 -23.54
N LEU A 20 14.45 17.59 -23.40
CA LEU A 20 15.07 17.24 -22.14
C LEU A 20 15.02 18.40 -21.13
N SER A 21 15.17 19.65 -21.60
CA SER A 21 15.08 20.82 -20.73
C SER A 21 13.65 21.09 -20.24
N THR A 22 12.62 20.85 -21.07
CA THR A 22 11.21 20.95 -20.65
C THR A 22 10.80 19.85 -19.70
N LEU A 23 11.35 18.63 -19.82
CA LEU A 23 11.11 17.54 -18.89
C LEU A 23 11.76 17.81 -17.52
N LEU A 24 12.93 18.45 -17.50
CA LEU A 24 13.64 18.80 -16.26
C LEU A 24 12.94 19.89 -15.45
N VAL A 25 12.28 20.84 -16.12
CA VAL A 25 11.51 21.92 -15.47
C VAL A 25 10.20 21.40 -14.89
N LEU A 26 9.57 20.37 -15.48
CA LEU A 26 8.39 19.72 -14.93
C LEU A 26 8.71 18.86 -13.70
N ALA A 27 9.94 18.30 -13.60
CA ALA A 27 10.38 17.54 -12.44
C ALA A 27 10.73 18.42 -11.22
N SER A 28 11.05 19.71 -11.43
CA SER A 28 11.37 20.64 -10.35
C SER A 28 10.16 21.22 -9.63
N GLY A 29 8.95 20.99 -10.12
CA GLY A 29 7.69 21.46 -9.51
C GLY A 29 7.14 20.57 -8.40
N CYS A 30 7.70 19.39 -8.16
CA CYS A 30 7.24 18.45 -7.12
C CYS A 30 8.02 18.50 -5.79
N ALA A 31 8.97 19.42 -5.65
CA ALA A 31 9.73 19.59 -4.41
C ALA A 31 8.94 20.54 -3.47
N GLY A 32 8.04 19.98 -2.67
CA GLY A 32 7.43 20.74 -1.58
C GLY A 32 6.00 20.45 -1.17
N ALA A 33 5.36 19.41 -1.70
CA ALA A 33 4.14 18.91 -1.06
C ALA A 33 4.55 18.26 0.27
N LYS A 34 4.58 19.04 1.36
CA LYS A 34 4.55 18.47 2.72
C LYS A 34 3.34 17.56 2.74
N SER A 35 3.54 16.27 2.92
CA SER A 35 2.45 15.35 3.18
C SER A 35 1.79 15.85 4.46
N GLN A 36 0.61 16.48 4.33
CA GLN A 36 -0.18 16.83 5.49
C GLN A 36 -0.61 15.50 6.10
N ASP A 37 -0.19 15.25 7.31
CA ASP A 37 -0.64 14.09 8.07
C ASP A 37 -2.11 14.29 8.38
N VAL A 38 -2.98 13.72 7.55
CA VAL A 38 -4.43 13.81 7.69
C VAL A 38 -4.85 12.92 8.84
N ALA A 39 -5.50 13.50 9.84
CA ALA A 39 -6.04 12.74 10.97
C ALA A 39 -6.98 11.63 10.47
N ILE A 40 -6.96 10.45 11.11
CA ILE A 40 -7.77 9.30 10.68
C ILE A 40 -9.27 9.66 10.60
N GLY A 41 -9.76 10.48 11.55
CA GLY A 41 -11.15 10.92 11.58
C GLY A 41 -11.57 11.79 10.39
N ASP A 42 -10.59 12.46 9.73
CA ASP A 42 -10.82 13.32 8.58
C ASP A 42 -10.78 12.55 7.24
N LEU A 43 -10.49 11.25 7.28
CA LEU A 43 -10.51 10.36 6.11
C LEU A 43 -11.94 9.96 5.78
N GLN A 44 -12.69 10.90 5.18
CA GLN A 44 -14.07 10.71 4.74
C GLN A 44 -14.20 10.99 3.24
N PRO A 45 -15.12 10.32 2.55
CA PRO A 45 -15.40 10.63 1.15
C PRO A 45 -15.91 12.06 1.03
N LYS A 46 -15.40 12.77 0.04
CA LYS A 46 -15.87 14.12 -0.28
C LYS A 46 -16.88 14.06 -1.43
N ALA A 47 -17.84 14.98 -1.48
CA ALA A 47 -18.87 15.04 -2.52
C ALA A 47 -18.29 15.02 -3.96
N ARG A 48 -17.08 15.54 -4.16
CA ARG A 48 -16.37 15.46 -5.44
C ARG A 48 -16.02 14.02 -5.81
N GLN A 49 -15.63 13.18 -4.83
CA GLN A 49 -15.26 11.78 -5.07
C GLN A 49 -16.51 10.96 -5.43
N GLU A 50 -17.64 11.20 -4.79
CA GLU A 50 -18.90 10.57 -5.13
C GLU A 50 -19.33 10.85 -6.58
N LYS A 51 -19.30 12.13 -6.99
CA LYS A 51 -19.58 12.53 -8.37
C LYS A 51 -18.62 11.91 -9.38
N THR A 52 -17.32 11.91 -9.04
CA THR A 52 -16.28 11.30 -9.89
C THR A 52 -16.54 9.81 -10.04
N THR A 53 -16.87 9.10 -8.96
CA THR A 53 -17.18 7.66 -8.97
C THR A 53 -18.38 7.36 -9.87
N GLN A 54 -19.46 8.16 -9.77
CA GLN A 54 -20.63 8.02 -10.66
C GLN A 54 -20.28 8.21 -12.14
N VAL A 55 -19.45 9.21 -12.47
CA VAL A 55 -18.99 9.44 -13.84
C VAL A 55 -18.13 8.29 -14.34
N ILE A 56 -17.18 7.81 -13.53
CA ILE A 56 -16.32 6.67 -13.89
C ILE A 56 -17.16 5.42 -14.14
N ASN A 57 -18.15 5.12 -13.29
CA ASN A 57 -19.04 3.98 -13.47
C ASN A 57 -19.79 4.06 -14.79
N LYS A 58 -20.37 5.22 -15.12
CA LYS A 58 -21.07 5.43 -16.41
C LYS A 58 -20.13 5.26 -17.61
N VAL A 59 -18.88 5.71 -17.50
CA VAL A 59 -17.86 5.53 -18.55
C VAL A 59 -17.52 4.06 -18.71
N ILE A 60 -17.31 3.33 -17.62
CA ILE A 60 -17.01 1.89 -17.64
C ILE A 60 -18.19 1.12 -18.27
N GLU A 61 -19.40 1.36 -17.85
CA GLU A 61 -20.61 0.71 -18.40
C GLU A 61 -20.77 0.96 -19.91
N ARG A 62 -20.44 2.17 -20.38
CA ARG A 62 -20.68 2.57 -21.77
C ARG A 62 -19.54 2.22 -22.74
N PHE A 63 -18.30 2.27 -22.28
CA PHE A 63 -17.12 2.21 -23.15
C PHE A 63 -16.18 1.05 -22.87
N HIS A 64 -16.42 0.26 -21.80
CA HIS A 64 -15.51 -0.85 -21.51
C HIS A 64 -15.67 -1.96 -22.58
N TYR A 65 -14.57 -2.31 -23.23
CA TYR A 65 -14.51 -3.34 -24.30
C TYR A 65 -15.06 -4.71 -23.85
N ARG A 66 -14.85 -5.07 -22.56
CA ARG A 66 -15.55 -6.19 -21.90
C ARG A 66 -16.69 -5.61 -21.08
N LYS A 67 -17.92 -6.05 -21.30
CA LYS A 67 -19.01 -5.77 -20.40
C LYS A 67 -18.65 -6.29 -19.01
N VAL A 68 -18.20 -5.40 -18.14
CA VAL A 68 -17.92 -5.73 -16.74
C VAL A 68 -19.27 -5.65 -16.04
N ASN A 69 -19.80 -6.81 -15.68
CA ASN A 69 -20.95 -6.84 -14.79
C ASN A 69 -20.44 -6.42 -13.39
N LEU A 70 -21.03 -5.36 -12.87
CA LEU A 70 -20.88 -4.99 -11.48
C LEU A 70 -21.77 -5.92 -10.67
N ASP A 71 -21.25 -7.08 -10.31
CA ASP A 71 -21.91 -8.14 -9.54
C ASP A 71 -21.10 -8.48 -8.28
N ASP A 72 -21.63 -9.37 -7.45
CA ASP A 72 -20.96 -9.83 -6.23
C ASP A 72 -19.53 -10.37 -6.50
N ALA A 73 -19.34 -11.08 -7.61
CA ALA A 73 -18.04 -11.59 -7.99
C ALA A 73 -17.04 -10.47 -8.35
N PHE A 74 -17.54 -9.37 -8.89
CA PHE A 74 -16.73 -8.17 -9.13
C PHE A 74 -16.38 -7.48 -7.81
N ALA A 75 -17.34 -7.35 -6.90
CA ALA A 75 -17.12 -6.79 -5.56
C ALA A 75 -16.07 -7.59 -4.78
N ASP A 76 -16.14 -8.91 -4.80
CA ASP A 76 -15.12 -9.78 -4.18
C ASP A 76 -13.73 -9.58 -4.77
N ARG A 77 -13.59 -9.45 -6.08
CA ARG A 77 -12.29 -9.18 -6.73
C ARG A 77 -11.72 -7.82 -6.32
N ILE A 78 -12.57 -6.80 -6.22
CA ILE A 78 -12.17 -5.47 -5.74
C ILE A 78 -11.66 -5.57 -4.31
N LEU A 79 -12.42 -6.20 -3.42
CA LEU A 79 -12.02 -6.35 -2.02
C LEU A 79 -10.69 -7.08 -1.89
N VAL A 80 -10.54 -8.22 -2.58
CA VAL A 80 -9.29 -9.00 -2.55
C VAL A 80 -8.10 -8.16 -3.04
N ALA A 81 -8.28 -7.44 -4.15
CA ALA A 81 -7.22 -6.57 -4.68
C ALA A 81 -6.90 -5.42 -3.71
N TYR A 82 -7.91 -4.83 -3.09
CA TYR A 82 -7.74 -3.74 -2.14
C TYR A 82 -7.04 -4.19 -0.87
N LEU A 83 -7.47 -5.29 -0.24
CA LEU A 83 -6.79 -5.85 0.92
C LEU A 83 -5.35 -6.24 0.60
N LYS A 84 -5.10 -6.82 -0.58
CA LYS A 84 -3.74 -7.14 -1.03
C LYS A 84 -2.87 -5.90 -1.21
N SER A 85 -3.45 -4.77 -1.62
CA SER A 85 -2.70 -3.52 -1.78
C SER A 85 -2.34 -2.88 -0.43
N LEU A 86 -3.21 -3.00 0.59
CA LEU A 86 -2.98 -2.44 1.91
C LEU A 86 -2.14 -3.37 2.79
N ASP A 87 -2.43 -4.67 2.78
CA ASP A 87 -1.83 -5.67 3.66
C ASP A 87 -1.38 -6.92 2.88
N PRO A 88 -0.36 -6.81 2.01
CA PRO A 88 0.09 -7.91 1.18
C PRO A 88 0.60 -9.12 2.00
N ASN A 89 1.10 -8.88 3.21
CA ASN A 89 1.66 -9.91 4.09
C ASN A 89 0.70 -10.35 5.22
N ARG A 90 -0.55 -9.91 5.20
CA ARG A 90 -1.56 -10.28 6.20
C ARG A 90 -1.06 -10.07 7.65
N SER A 91 -0.56 -8.86 7.90
CA SER A 91 0.09 -8.47 9.16
C SER A 91 -0.57 -7.27 9.84
N PHE A 92 -1.68 -6.75 9.29
CA PHE A 92 -2.40 -5.61 9.83
C PHE A 92 -3.87 -5.91 10.13
N PHE A 93 -4.51 -6.81 9.39
CA PHE A 93 -5.89 -7.21 9.64
C PHE A 93 -5.99 -8.58 10.28
N THR A 94 -7.05 -8.77 11.08
CA THR A 94 -7.49 -10.07 11.57
C THR A 94 -8.50 -10.71 10.62
N ARG A 95 -8.71 -12.02 10.74
CA ARG A 95 -9.75 -12.76 10.00
C ARG A 95 -11.13 -12.17 10.23
N GLN A 96 -11.46 -11.83 11.47
CA GLN A 96 -12.76 -11.27 11.81
C GLN A 96 -13.05 -9.96 11.07
N GLU A 97 -12.05 -9.08 10.96
CA GLU A 97 -12.17 -7.82 10.21
C GLU A 97 -12.34 -8.07 8.72
N VAL A 98 -11.53 -8.96 8.14
CA VAL A 98 -11.64 -9.34 6.73
C VAL A 98 -13.00 -9.96 6.41
N ASP A 99 -13.52 -10.85 7.26
CA ASP A 99 -14.83 -11.46 7.07
C ASP A 99 -15.98 -10.46 7.23
N ARG A 100 -15.82 -9.44 8.09
CA ARG A 100 -16.73 -8.30 8.13
C ARG A 100 -16.74 -7.55 6.80
N PHE A 101 -15.58 -7.18 6.28
CA PHE A 101 -15.48 -6.51 4.98
C PHE A 101 -16.11 -7.31 3.84
N LYS A 102 -15.88 -8.63 3.79
CA LYS A 102 -16.51 -9.49 2.79
C LYS A 102 -18.04 -9.43 2.83
N ARG A 103 -18.64 -9.36 4.02
CA ARG A 103 -20.10 -9.22 4.15
C ARG A 103 -20.58 -7.85 3.68
N GLU A 104 -19.88 -6.79 4.03
CA GLU A 104 -20.23 -5.41 3.70
C GLU A 104 -20.03 -5.13 2.21
N PHE A 105 -18.98 -5.68 1.59
CA PHE A 105 -18.70 -5.54 0.16
C PHE A 105 -19.70 -6.24 -0.77
N LYS A 106 -20.56 -7.12 -0.28
CA LYS A 106 -21.62 -7.74 -1.10
C LYS A 106 -22.56 -6.73 -1.76
N HIS A 107 -22.68 -5.54 -1.19
CA HIS A 107 -23.53 -4.47 -1.72
C HIS A 107 -22.72 -3.36 -2.41
N LEU A 108 -21.43 -3.60 -2.66
CA LEU A 108 -20.53 -2.60 -3.25
C LEU A 108 -20.99 -2.16 -4.64
N ASP A 109 -21.53 -3.07 -5.45
CA ASP A 109 -22.05 -2.77 -6.79
C ASP A 109 -23.17 -1.71 -6.75
N ASP A 110 -24.09 -1.84 -5.82
CA ASP A 110 -25.17 -0.88 -5.61
C ASP A 110 -24.66 0.45 -5.04
N ASP A 111 -23.69 0.40 -4.14
CA ASP A 111 -23.08 1.59 -3.57
C ASP A 111 -22.28 2.36 -4.64
N LEU A 112 -21.49 1.68 -5.47
CA LEU A 112 -20.77 2.30 -6.57
C LEU A 112 -21.72 2.94 -7.59
N LYS A 113 -22.83 2.30 -7.94
CA LYS A 113 -23.85 2.89 -8.83
C LYS A 113 -24.41 4.20 -8.26
N ARG A 114 -24.54 4.28 -6.93
CA ARG A 114 -24.95 5.49 -6.20
C ARG A 114 -23.80 6.49 -5.96
N GLY A 115 -22.56 6.14 -6.32
CA GLY A 115 -21.38 6.94 -6.08
C GLY A 115 -20.83 6.86 -4.66
N LYS A 116 -21.33 5.95 -3.83
CA LYS A 116 -20.86 5.76 -2.46
C LYS A 116 -19.54 5.01 -2.44
N VAL A 117 -18.59 5.53 -1.70
CA VAL A 117 -17.25 4.96 -1.53
C VAL A 117 -16.84 4.84 -0.06
N ASP A 118 -17.81 5.05 0.85
CA ASP A 118 -17.60 5.08 2.30
C ASP A 118 -16.87 3.84 2.80
N LEU A 119 -17.28 2.66 2.34
CA LEU A 119 -16.72 1.39 2.78
C LEU A 119 -15.22 1.28 2.47
N GLY A 120 -14.75 1.81 1.32
CA GLY A 120 -13.33 1.87 1.01
C GLY A 120 -12.57 2.75 2.01
N PHE A 121 -13.15 3.87 2.44
CA PHE A 121 -12.57 4.74 3.46
C PHE A 121 -12.56 4.08 4.84
N GLU A 122 -13.61 3.35 5.23
CA GLU A 122 -13.67 2.60 6.48
C GLU A 122 -12.58 1.55 6.58
N VAL A 123 -12.37 0.77 5.52
CA VAL A 123 -11.25 -0.20 5.44
C VAL A 123 -9.91 0.50 5.59
N PHE A 124 -9.72 1.64 4.92
CA PHE A 124 -8.47 2.39 5.00
C PHE A 124 -8.24 3.01 6.39
N GLN A 125 -9.29 3.55 7.03
CA GLN A 125 -9.21 4.06 8.40
C GLN A 125 -8.79 2.95 9.38
N LEU A 126 -9.40 1.75 9.25
CA LEU A 126 -9.03 0.62 10.09
C LEU A 126 -7.58 0.19 9.84
N TYR A 127 -7.15 0.15 8.58
CA TYR A 127 -5.76 -0.11 8.22
C TYR A 127 -4.80 0.88 8.90
N ARG A 128 -5.07 2.19 8.81
CA ARG A 128 -4.25 3.22 9.47
C ARG A 128 -4.19 3.03 10.98
N LYS A 129 -5.33 2.79 11.64
CA LYS A 129 -5.36 2.49 13.07
C LYS A 129 -4.51 1.26 13.41
N SER A 130 -4.60 0.22 12.60
CA SER A 130 -3.78 -0.98 12.79
C SER A 130 -2.29 -0.67 12.62
N VAL A 131 -1.90 0.10 11.60
CA VAL A 131 -0.50 0.53 11.41
C VAL A 131 0.01 1.26 12.65
N GLU A 132 -0.72 2.26 13.15
CA GLU A 132 -0.33 3.02 14.35
C GLU A 132 -0.18 2.12 15.58
N ALA A 133 -1.12 1.20 15.80
CA ALA A 133 -1.04 0.24 16.90
C ALA A 133 0.16 -0.72 16.75
N ARG A 134 0.47 -1.15 15.53
CA ARG A 134 1.62 -2.03 15.27
C ARG A 134 2.96 -1.32 15.45
N VAL A 135 3.05 -0.06 15.02
CA VAL A 135 4.24 0.77 15.26
C VAL A 135 4.45 0.98 16.76
N ALA A 136 3.41 1.37 17.50
CA ALA A 136 3.50 1.53 18.95
C ALA A 136 3.97 0.23 19.63
N TYR A 137 3.38 -0.91 19.27
CA TYR A 137 3.79 -2.21 19.80
C TYR A 137 5.24 -2.59 19.44
N ALA A 138 5.68 -2.31 18.21
CA ALA A 138 7.08 -2.50 17.82
C ALA A 138 8.03 -1.67 18.68
N MET A 139 7.70 -0.41 18.95
CA MET A 139 8.49 0.46 19.83
C MET A 139 8.58 -0.07 21.27
N GLU A 140 7.48 -0.59 21.81
CA GLU A 140 7.50 -1.27 23.13
C GLU A 140 8.43 -2.47 23.16
N LEU A 141 8.40 -3.29 22.09
CA LEU A 141 9.28 -4.45 21.96
C LEU A 141 10.75 -4.04 21.84
N LEU A 142 11.05 -2.99 21.10
CA LEU A 142 12.40 -2.44 20.98
C LEU A 142 12.91 -1.90 22.32
N ALA A 143 12.07 -1.26 23.11
CA ALA A 143 12.43 -0.79 24.45
C ALA A 143 12.77 -1.94 25.39
N LYS A 144 11.97 -3.01 25.37
CA LYS A 144 12.19 -4.22 26.19
C LYS A 144 13.41 -5.02 25.74
N GLY A 145 13.70 -5.05 24.44
CA GLY A 145 14.72 -5.91 23.84
C GLY A 145 14.30 -7.37 23.75
N PHE A 146 15.24 -8.23 23.31
CA PHE A 146 14.97 -9.64 23.09
C PHE A 146 16.05 -10.54 23.66
N THR A 147 15.66 -11.73 24.13
CA THR A 147 16.53 -12.86 24.40
C THR A 147 16.47 -13.87 23.26
N PHE A 148 17.55 -14.64 23.08
CA PHE A 148 17.71 -15.59 21.97
C PHE A 148 18.05 -16.99 22.50
N ASP A 149 17.51 -17.31 23.66
CA ASP A 149 17.69 -18.57 24.40
C ASP A 149 16.75 -19.70 23.93
N LYS A 150 15.76 -19.34 23.09
CA LYS A 150 14.78 -20.31 22.54
C LYS A 150 14.88 -20.34 21.03
N GLU A 151 14.74 -21.55 20.49
CA GLU A 151 14.59 -21.73 19.04
C GLU A 151 13.19 -21.28 18.62
N GLU A 152 13.12 -20.30 17.73
CA GLU A 152 11.88 -19.77 17.17
C GLU A 152 12.03 -19.69 15.64
N ARG A 153 10.90 -19.82 14.94
CA ARG A 153 10.86 -19.72 13.49
C ARG A 153 10.04 -18.51 13.09
N TYR A 154 10.58 -17.69 12.21
CA TYR A 154 9.88 -16.55 11.61
C TYR A 154 9.50 -16.83 10.16
N ARG A 155 8.23 -16.61 9.82
CA ARG A 155 7.75 -16.73 8.45
C ARG A 155 7.79 -15.36 7.77
N PHE A 156 8.76 -15.17 6.89
CA PHE A 156 8.96 -13.93 6.13
C PHE A 156 7.82 -13.64 5.16
N ASP A 157 7.50 -14.60 4.30
CA ASP A 157 6.43 -14.48 3.31
C ASP A 157 5.13 -15.01 3.90
N ARG A 158 4.24 -14.08 4.20
CA ARG A 158 2.90 -14.36 4.70
C ARG A 158 1.80 -14.07 3.66
N ALA A 159 2.16 -13.73 2.41
CA ALA A 159 1.17 -13.37 1.38
C ALA A 159 0.11 -14.47 1.14
N LYS A 160 0.49 -15.74 1.35
CA LYS A 160 -0.39 -16.91 1.26
C LYS A 160 -0.74 -17.54 2.61
N ALA A 161 -0.35 -16.93 3.74
CA ALA A 161 -0.76 -17.41 5.05
C ALA A 161 -2.24 -17.10 5.30
N ASP A 162 -2.88 -17.83 6.21
CA ASP A 162 -4.21 -17.43 6.69
C ASP A 162 -4.14 -16.11 7.46
N TRP A 163 -5.24 -15.36 7.45
CA TRP A 163 -5.42 -14.25 8.36
C TRP A 163 -5.45 -14.77 9.78
N VAL A 164 -4.72 -14.14 10.67
CA VAL A 164 -4.74 -14.49 12.10
C VAL A 164 -6.12 -14.25 12.69
N ALA A 165 -6.51 -15.07 13.65
CA ALA A 165 -7.86 -15.01 14.20
C ALA A 165 -8.03 -13.83 15.16
N THR A 166 -7.02 -13.54 15.98
CA THR A 166 -7.10 -12.59 17.10
C THR A 166 -6.04 -11.50 17.06
N PRO A 167 -6.25 -10.38 17.76
CA PRO A 167 -5.23 -9.36 17.95
C PRO A 167 -3.96 -9.87 18.63
N GLU A 168 -4.07 -10.85 19.53
CA GLU A 168 -2.94 -11.47 20.23
C GLU A 168 -2.06 -12.26 19.25
N GLU A 169 -2.67 -13.02 18.36
CA GLU A 169 -1.94 -13.71 17.28
C GLU A 169 -1.26 -12.69 16.34
N LEU A 170 -1.91 -11.56 16.09
CA LEU A 170 -1.31 -10.48 15.31
C LEU A 170 -0.12 -9.86 16.04
N ASN A 171 -0.20 -9.70 17.37
CA ASN A 171 0.91 -9.27 18.21
C ASN A 171 2.08 -10.25 18.10
N GLU A 172 1.81 -11.56 18.09
CA GLU A 172 2.86 -12.57 17.94
C GLU A 172 3.55 -12.51 16.57
N VAL A 173 2.80 -12.29 15.48
CA VAL A 173 3.38 -12.06 14.16
C VAL A 173 4.36 -10.86 14.17
N TRP A 174 3.97 -9.77 14.83
CA TRP A 174 4.81 -8.58 14.94
C TRP A 174 5.98 -8.78 15.89
N ARG A 175 5.79 -9.49 17.00
CA ARG A 175 6.89 -9.84 17.90
C ARG A 175 7.99 -10.62 17.19
N GLN A 176 7.60 -11.64 16.43
CA GLN A 176 8.54 -12.44 15.64
C GLN A 176 9.25 -11.60 14.58
N ARG A 177 8.54 -10.69 13.90
CA ARG A 177 9.11 -9.77 12.92
C ARG A 177 10.17 -8.88 13.55
N VAL A 178 9.83 -8.17 14.63
CA VAL A 178 10.76 -7.25 15.30
C VAL A 178 11.96 -8.00 15.87
N LYS A 179 11.73 -9.20 16.47
CA LYS A 179 12.81 -10.07 16.97
C LYS A 179 13.75 -10.51 15.85
N ASN A 180 13.21 -10.88 14.70
CA ASN A 180 14.02 -11.26 13.54
C ASN A 180 14.86 -10.06 13.01
N ASP A 181 14.26 -8.87 12.92
CA ASP A 181 14.98 -7.67 12.48
C ASP A 181 16.09 -7.29 13.47
N TRP A 182 15.81 -7.44 14.77
CA TRP A 182 16.82 -7.28 15.82
C TRP A 182 17.98 -8.27 15.67
N LEU A 183 17.65 -9.56 15.49
CA LEU A 183 18.64 -10.61 15.29
C LEU A 183 19.54 -10.33 14.08
N ALA A 184 18.95 -9.90 12.97
CA ALA A 184 19.70 -9.58 11.75
C ALA A 184 20.76 -8.48 12.00
N LEU A 185 20.42 -7.43 12.75
CA LEU A 185 21.36 -6.37 13.12
C LEU A 185 22.39 -6.85 14.15
N LYS A 186 22.00 -7.72 15.06
CA LYS A 186 22.93 -8.33 16.03
C LYS A 186 23.99 -9.20 15.34
N LEU A 187 23.57 -9.99 14.35
CA LEU A 187 24.49 -10.76 13.50
C LEU A 187 25.40 -9.85 12.66
N ALA A 188 24.93 -8.67 12.29
CA ALA A 188 25.75 -7.61 11.69
C ALA A 188 26.63 -6.86 12.70
N LYS A 189 26.82 -7.41 13.91
CA LYS A 189 27.67 -6.89 15.01
C LYS A 189 27.26 -5.50 15.51
N LYS A 190 25.99 -5.11 15.38
CA LYS A 190 25.46 -3.91 16.01
C LYS A 190 25.20 -4.14 17.48
N ASN A 191 25.47 -3.12 18.32
CA ASN A 191 25.11 -3.15 19.73
C ASN A 191 23.62 -2.81 19.92
N ASP A 192 23.08 -3.08 21.09
CA ASP A 192 21.65 -2.92 21.36
C ASP A 192 21.17 -1.47 21.23
N ALA A 193 21.99 -0.48 21.53
CA ALA A 193 21.65 0.94 21.37
C ALA A 193 21.53 1.32 19.89
N GLU A 194 22.49 0.90 19.07
CA GLU A 194 22.44 1.08 17.61
C GLU A 194 21.22 0.37 16.99
N ILE A 195 20.91 -0.86 17.45
CA ILE A 195 19.77 -1.63 16.97
C ILE A 195 18.46 -0.89 17.26
N ARG A 196 18.26 -0.42 18.52
CA ARG A 196 17.06 0.34 18.88
C ARG A 196 16.90 1.59 18.02
N LYS A 197 17.99 2.33 17.81
CA LYS A 197 17.97 3.52 16.96
C LYS A 197 17.58 3.17 15.52
N LEU A 198 18.26 2.23 14.89
CA LEU A 198 18.04 1.87 13.47
C LEU A 198 16.63 1.29 13.24
N LEU A 199 16.14 0.45 14.14
CA LEU A 199 14.79 -0.11 14.02
C LEU A 199 13.73 0.91 14.38
N GLY A 200 13.97 1.80 15.35
CA GLY A 200 13.07 2.91 15.67
C GLY A 200 12.88 3.89 14.51
N GLU A 201 13.91 4.12 13.70
CA GLU A 201 13.82 4.94 12.50
C GLU A 201 13.15 4.20 11.32
N ARG A 202 13.11 2.87 11.35
CA ARG A 202 12.51 2.04 10.30
C ARG A 202 11.00 1.87 10.46
N TYR A 203 10.52 1.72 11.70
CA TYR A 203 9.10 1.52 12.00
C TYR A 203 8.35 2.83 12.14
#